data_8bb4a55fbc9c14276f424d857a14bf7e
#
_entry.id   8bb4a55fbc9c14276f424d857a14bf7e
#
_cell.length_a   1.000
_cell.length_b   1.000
_cell.length_c   1.000
_cell.angle_alpha   90.00
_cell.angle_beta   90.00
_cell.angle_gamma   90.00
#
_symmetry.space_group_name_H-M   'P 1'
#
loop_
_entity.id
_entity.type
_entity.pdbx_description
1 polymer ?
#
loop_
_entity_poly.entity_id
_entity_poly.type
_entity_poly.pdbx_seq_one_letter_code
_entity_poly.pdbx_strand_id
1 'polypeptide(L)'
;TRKESSAASDVYKRQALGLIFPALFAAGVILISTRMSHVHIDVHAVLVGDVNLAAFSNPHYCYVMAAVLAANAIFFVLSLPRLAAISFDAAFCTVRGVHSRAVQTTFMAVVACTATAAFHAVGAMLVIALMVFPTMTARLFTRRVPTLMLAACGIAALSAVAGFWLAYWLDAATSAAMTVTNATLFFAALAAYRLRRRAYLG
;
A
#
# COMPACT_ATOMS: atom_id res chain seq x y z
N THR A 1 5.33 21.58 28.68
CA THR A 1 3.89 21.19 28.75
C THR A 1 3.16 21.34 27.40
N ARG A 2 3.33 22.47 26.64
CA ARG A 2 2.62 22.66 25.35
C ARG A 2 3.12 21.77 24.21
N LYS A 3 4.42 21.42 24.17
CA LYS A 3 5.01 20.50 23.18
C LYS A 3 4.60 19.04 23.41
N GLU A 4 4.46 18.61 24.65
CA GLU A 4 4.02 17.25 24.99
C GLU A 4 2.56 17.03 24.65
N SER A 5 1.70 18.03 24.86
CA SER A 5 0.28 18.00 24.47
C SER A 5 0.10 17.90 22.95
N SER A 6 0.94 18.60 22.15
CA SER A 6 0.90 18.51 20.68
C SER A 6 1.36 17.16 20.19
N ALA A 7 2.43 16.60 20.74
CA ALA A 7 2.92 15.28 20.38
C ALA A 7 1.94 14.16 20.74
N ALA A 8 1.31 14.23 21.89
CA ALA A 8 0.25 13.30 22.31
C ALA A 8 -0.98 13.38 21.40
N SER A 9 -1.39 14.59 21.00
CA SER A 9 -2.50 14.79 20.06
C SER A 9 -2.20 14.21 18.69
N ASP A 10 -0.95 14.32 18.18
CA ASP A 10 -0.56 13.76 16.89
C ASP A 10 -0.49 12.23 16.92
N VAL A 11 -0.04 11.63 18.01
CA VAL A 11 -0.05 10.18 18.21
C VAL A 11 -1.49 9.65 18.26
N TYR A 12 -2.36 10.33 19.00
CA TYR A 12 -3.77 9.95 19.11
C TYR A 12 -4.51 10.03 17.77
N LYS A 13 -4.25 11.07 16.97
CA LYS A 13 -4.80 11.19 15.60
C LYS A 13 -4.35 10.07 14.69
N ARG A 14 -3.08 9.66 14.76
CA ARG A 14 -2.54 8.55 13.97
C ARG A 14 -3.12 7.21 14.39
N GLN A 15 -3.32 6.98 15.67
CA GLN A 15 -3.99 5.78 16.17
C GLN A 15 -5.47 5.72 15.76
N ALA A 16 -6.18 6.85 15.84
CA ALA A 16 -7.56 6.95 15.38
C ALA A 16 -7.69 6.63 13.89
N LEU A 17 -6.80 7.16 13.05
CA LEU A 17 -6.77 6.84 11.62
C LEU A 17 -6.53 5.34 11.36
N GLY A 18 -5.68 4.70 12.16
CA GLY A 18 -5.43 3.25 12.07
C GLY A 18 -6.65 2.40 12.43
N LEU A 19 -7.53 2.89 13.31
CA LEU A 19 -8.77 2.20 13.70
C LEU A 19 -9.92 2.46 12.72
N ILE A 20 -9.97 3.64 12.10
CA ILE A 20 -11.03 4.02 11.16
C ILE A 20 -11.02 3.10 9.93
N PHE A 21 -9.86 2.75 9.41
CA PHE A 21 -9.77 1.90 8.21
C PHE A 21 -10.38 0.51 8.42
N PRO A 22 -9.99 -0.28 9.43
CA PRO A 22 -10.63 -1.57 9.70
C PRO A 22 -12.13 -1.46 10.02
N ALA A 23 -12.53 -0.40 10.72
CA ALA A 23 -13.93 -0.18 11.06
C ALA A 23 -14.78 0.10 9.81
N LEU A 24 -14.33 0.96 8.91
CA LEU A 24 -15.01 1.23 7.64
C LEU A 24 -15.03 0.01 6.73
N PHE A 25 -13.94 -0.76 6.68
CA PHE A 25 -13.88 -2.01 5.94
C PHE A 25 -14.90 -3.03 6.46
N ALA A 26 -14.93 -3.24 7.79
CA ALA A 26 -15.90 -4.13 8.42
C ALA A 26 -17.36 -3.68 8.17
N ALA A 27 -17.64 -2.37 8.29
CA ALA A 27 -18.94 -1.81 7.99
C ALA A 27 -19.33 -2.02 6.52
N GLY A 28 -18.40 -1.85 5.59
CA GLY A 28 -18.60 -2.14 4.16
C GLY A 28 -18.95 -3.60 3.90
N VAL A 29 -18.21 -4.53 4.51
CA VAL A 29 -18.48 -5.98 4.39
C VAL A 29 -19.87 -6.33 4.96
N ILE A 30 -20.23 -5.80 6.12
CA ILE A 30 -21.56 -6.01 6.73
C ILE A 30 -22.66 -5.47 5.81
N LEU A 31 -22.49 -4.26 5.28
CA LEU A 31 -23.48 -3.64 4.39
C LEU A 31 -23.70 -4.47 3.12
N ILE A 32 -22.64 -4.96 2.52
CA ILE A 32 -22.72 -5.80 1.31
C ILE A 32 -23.40 -7.14 1.66
N SER A 33 -22.98 -7.78 2.74
CA SER A 33 -23.51 -9.07 3.21
C SER A 33 -25.00 -8.99 3.52
N THR A 34 -25.48 -7.88 4.09
CA THR A 34 -26.91 -7.71 4.44
C THR A 34 -27.77 -7.31 3.27
N ARG A 35 -27.25 -6.52 2.33
CA ARG A 35 -28.04 -6.02 1.17
C ARG A 35 -28.02 -6.95 -0.03
N MET A 36 -27.00 -7.79 -0.15
CA MET A 36 -26.82 -8.72 -1.26
C MET A 36 -26.87 -10.19 -0.79
N SER A 37 -27.82 -10.54 0.06
CA SER A 37 -28.00 -11.90 0.59
C SER A 37 -28.22 -12.98 -0.49
N HIS A 38 -28.58 -12.59 -1.70
CA HIS A 38 -28.70 -13.48 -2.86
C HIS A 38 -27.36 -13.77 -3.58
N VAL A 39 -26.33 -13.00 -3.30
CA VAL A 39 -24.98 -13.24 -3.83
C VAL A 39 -24.17 -13.82 -2.67
N HIS A 40 -23.86 -15.11 -2.72
CA HIS A 40 -22.92 -15.75 -1.82
C HIS A 40 -21.54 -15.16 -2.09
N ILE A 41 -21.27 -13.98 -1.50
CA ILE A 41 -19.92 -13.41 -1.48
C ILE A 41 -19.16 -14.20 -0.44
N ASP A 42 -18.34 -15.11 -0.92
CA ASP A 42 -17.40 -15.81 -0.06
C ASP A 42 -16.45 -14.79 0.56
N VAL A 43 -16.62 -14.53 1.86
CA VAL A 43 -15.78 -13.60 2.62
C VAL A 43 -14.31 -14.00 2.51
N HIS A 44 -14.04 -15.29 2.33
CA HIS A 44 -12.72 -15.83 2.12
C HIS A 44 -12.12 -15.35 0.79
N ALA A 45 -12.90 -15.30 -0.28
CA ALA A 45 -12.47 -14.80 -1.57
C ALA A 45 -12.16 -13.29 -1.55
N VAL A 46 -12.92 -12.50 -0.78
CA VAL A 46 -12.70 -11.05 -0.62
C VAL A 46 -11.46 -10.74 0.21
N LEU A 47 -11.21 -11.52 1.26
CA LEU A 47 -10.08 -11.29 2.17
C LEU A 47 -8.77 -11.85 1.62
N VAL A 48 -8.82 -13.10 1.17
CA VAL A 48 -7.62 -13.82 0.72
C VAL A 48 -7.36 -13.58 -0.77
N GLY A 49 -8.42 -13.45 -1.58
CA GLY A 49 -8.33 -13.32 -3.03
C GLY A 49 -7.56 -14.48 -3.67
N ASP A 50 -7.77 -14.71 -4.93
CA ASP A 50 -6.98 -15.68 -5.67
C ASP A 50 -6.45 -15.02 -6.95
N VAL A 51 -5.18 -14.61 -6.90
CA VAL A 51 -4.50 -13.94 -8.03
C VAL A 51 -4.53 -14.82 -9.28
N ASN A 52 -4.41 -16.14 -9.11
CA ASN A 52 -4.41 -17.07 -10.23
C ASN A 52 -5.78 -17.14 -10.87
N LEU A 53 -6.84 -17.26 -10.06
CA LEU A 53 -8.20 -17.34 -10.57
C LEU A 53 -8.61 -16.04 -11.27
N ALA A 54 -8.24 -14.88 -10.73
CA ALA A 54 -8.50 -13.59 -11.35
C ALA A 54 -7.80 -13.44 -12.72
N ALA A 55 -6.56 -13.93 -12.86
CA ALA A 55 -5.81 -13.86 -14.09
C ALA A 55 -6.36 -14.81 -15.18
N PHE A 56 -6.80 -16.01 -14.79
CA PHE A 56 -7.32 -17.02 -15.72
C PHE A 56 -8.78 -16.79 -16.11
N SER A 57 -9.61 -16.29 -15.20
CA SER A 57 -11.05 -16.12 -15.44
C SER A 57 -11.38 -14.99 -16.41
N ASN A 58 -10.57 -13.93 -16.46
CA ASN A 58 -10.82 -12.77 -17.33
C ASN A 58 -9.51 -12.12 -17.80
N PRO A 59 -9.08 -12.38 -19.06
CA PRO A 59 -7.88 -11.77 -19.63
C PRO A 59 -7.99 -10.23 -19.70
N HIS A 60 -9.22 -9.66 -19.74
CA HIS A 60 -9.45 -8.22 -19.66
C HIS A 60 -8.92 -7.60 -18.34
N TYR A 61 -8.82 -8.39 -17.27
CA TYR A 61 -8.35 -7.91 -15.98
C TYR A 61 -6.88 -7.47 -16.02
N CYS A 62 -6.05 -8.18 -16.77
CA CYS A 62 -4.64 -7.80 -16.98
C CYS A 62 -4.53 -6.43 -17.69
N TYR A 63 -5.38 -6.17 -18.66
CA TYR A 63 -5.40 -4.89 -19.36
C TYR A 63 -5.86 -3.74 -18.45
N VAL A 64 -6.88 -3.98 -17.61
CA VAL A 64 -7.33 -3.00 -16.63
C VAL A 64 -6.23 -2.67 -15.63
N MET A 65 -5.55 -3.69 -15.09
CA MET A 65 -4.43 -3.47 -14.17
C MET A 65 -3.25 -2.75 -14.82
N ALA A 66 -2.93 -3.09 -16.08
CA ALA A 66 -1.90 -2.39 -16.84
C ALA A 66 -2.28 -0.92 -17.09
N ALA A 67 -3.55 -0.64 -17.40
CA ALA A 67 -4.05 0.72 -17.56
C ALA A 67 -4.00 1.52 -16.25
N VAL A 68 -4.38 0.91 -15.13
CA VAL A 68 -4.27 1.51 -13.79
C VAL A 68 -2.80 1.78 -13.44
N LEU A 69 -1.89 0.85 -13.73
CA LEU A 69 -0.46 1.04 -13.53
C LEU A 69 0.09 2.20 -14.37
N ALA A 70 -0.26 2.26 -15.66
CA ALA A 70 0.15 3.34 -16.55
C ALA A 70 -0.39 4.70 -16.09
N ALA A 71 -1.67 4.77 -15.72
CA ALA A 71 -2.28 5.98 -15.20
C ALA A 71 -1.61 6.47 -13.92
N ASN A 72 -1.32 5.57 -12.98
CA ASN A 72 -0.57 5.89 -11.76
C ASN A 72 0.85 6.37 -12.08
N ALA A 73 1.57 5.71 -12.97
CA ALA A 73 2.93 6.09 -13.35
C ALA A 73 2.95 7.50 -13.95
N ILE A 74 2.05 7.80 -14.89
CA ILE A 74 1.91 9.12 -15.49
C ILE A 74 1.57 10.16 -14.42
N PHE A 75 0.59 9.87 -13.56
CA PHE A 75 0.18 10.77 -12.48
C PHE A 75 1.36 11.07 -11.55
N PHE A 76 2.12 10.06 -11.13
CA PHE A 76 3.27 10.24 -10.26
C PHE A 76 4.36 11.07 -10.92
N VAL A 77 4.75 10.78 -12.16
CA VAL A 77 5.77 11.54 -12.89
C VAL A 77 5.40 13.02 -12.97
N LEU A 78 4.13 13.33 -13.26
CA LEU A 78 3.64 14.70 -13.38
C LEU A 78 3.46 15.41 -12.04
N SER A 79 3.08 14.67 -11.00
CA SER A 79 2.71 15.23 -9.69
C SER A 79 3.86 15.21 -8.68
N LEU A 80 4.89 14.39 -8.90
CA LEU A 80 6.01 14.21 -7.95
C LEU A 80 6.67 15.53 -7.53
N PRO A 81 7.04 16.47 -8.43
CA PRO A 81 7.65 17.73 -8.03
C PRO A 81 6.70 18.60 -7.21
N ARG A 82 5.39 18.59 -7.53
CA ARG A 82 4.37 19.35 -6.80
C ARG A 82 4.10 18.75 -5.43
N LEU A 83 3.98 17.44 -5.34
CA LEU A 83 3.79 16.71 -4.08
C LEU A 83 4.99 16.87 -3.15
N ALA A 84 6.21 16.80 -3.68
CA ALA A 84 7.42 17.04 -2.92
C ALA A 84 7.44 18.49 -2.37
N ALA A 85 7.18 19.49 -3.20
CA ALA A 85 7.13 20.89 -2.79
C ALA A 85 6.08 21.13 -1.69
N ILE A 86 4.86 20.58 -1.84
CA ILE A 86 3.78 20.71 -0.86
C ILE A 86 4.14 20.02 0.47
N SER A 87 4.89 18.92 0.42
CA SER A 87 5.33 18.18 1.62
C SER A 87 6.37 18.96 2.43
N PHE A 88 7.14 19.86 1.79
CA PHE A 88 8.12 20.71 2.48
C PHE A 88 7.48 21.98 3.04
N ASP A 89 6.70 22.69 2.25
CA ASP A 89 6.02 23.92 2.67
C ASP A 89 4.74 24.16 1.86
N ALA A 90 3.61 23.76 2.45
CA ALA A 90 2.29 23.95 1.85
C ALA A 90 1.88 25.43 1.79
N ALA A 91 2.34 26.27 2.72
CA ALA A 91 2.01 27.68 2.76
C ALA A 91 2.72 28.44 1.62
N PHE A 92 3.98 28.16 1.40
CA PHE A 92 4.76 28.74 0.31
C PHE A 92 4.20 28.36 -1.09
N CYS A 93 3.78 27.09 -1.24
CA CYS A 93 3.15 26.63 -2.47
C CYS A 93 1.83 27.36 -2.78
N THR A 94 1.06 27.68 -1.75
CA THR A 94 -0.22 28.40 -1.90
C THR A 94 0.01 29.83 -2.39
N VAL A 95 1.04 30.50 -1.89
CA VAL A 95 1.43 31.86 -2.35
C VAL A 95 1.88 31.86 -3.81
N ARG A 96 2.49 30.76 -4.30
CA ARG A 96 2.87 30.57 -5.71
C ARG A 96 1.71 30.14 -6.63
N GLY A 97 0.47 30.15 -6.16
CA GLY A 97 -0.69 29.79 -6.95
C GLY A 97 -0.90 28.28 -7.15
N VAL A 98 -0.13 27.44 -6.46
CA VAL A 98 -0.35 25.99 -6.47
C VAL A 98 -1.49 25.67 -5.51
N HIS A 99 -2.60 25.20 -6.03
CA HIS A 99 -3.76 24.78 -5.22
C HIS A 99 -3.43 23.48 -4.47
N SER A 100 -2.73 23.59 -3.33
CA SER A 100 -2.26 22.46 -2.54
C SER A 100 -3.37 21.49 -2.17
N ARG A 101 -4.58 22.00 -1.86
CA ARG A 101 -5.77 21.17 -1.60
C ARG A 101 -6.17 20.32 -2.80
N ALA A 102 -6.22 20.91 -4.00
CA ALA A 102 -6.61 20.16 -5.21
C ALA A 102 -5.62 19.04 -5.52
N VAL A 103 -4.32 19.30 -5.43
CA VAL A 103 -3.28 18.28 -5.65
C VAL A 103 -3.40 17.15 -4.63
N GLN A 104 -3.62 17.48 -3.36
CA GLN A 104 -3.77 16.50 -2.29
C GLN A 104 -5.05 15.67 -2.45
N THR A 105 -6.18 16.30 -2.79
CA THR A 105 -7.45 15.59 -3.03
C THR A 105 -7.35 14.67 -4.24
N THR A 106 -6.75 15.13 -5.35
CA THR A 106 -6.52 14.30 -6.54
C THR A 106 -5.62 13.11 -6.22
N PHE A 107 -4.54 13.33 -5.45
CA PHE A 107 -3.67 12.25 -5.00
C PHE A 107 -4.44 11.20 -4.18
N MET A 108 -5.24 11.63 -3.20
CA MET A 108 -6.06 10.72 -2.40
C MET A 108 -7.09 9.98 -3.23
N ALA A 109 -7.71 10.63 -4.21
CA ALA A 109 -8.66 9.99 -5.13
C ALA A 109 -7.98 8.91 -5.99
N VAL A 110 -6.81 9.20 -6.54
CA VAL A 110 -6.02 8.23 -7.32
C VAL A 110 -5.61 7.03 -6.48
N VAL A 111 -5.16 7.25 -5.24
CA VAL A 111 -4.81 6.18 -4.30
C VAL A 111 -6.04 5.33 -3.97
N ALA A 112 -7.19 5.96 -3.71
CA ALA A 112 -8.43 5.24 -3.40
C ALA A 112 -8.91 4.38 -4.59
N CYS A 113 -8.90 4.92 -5.81
CA CYS A 113 -9.26 4.18 -7.02
C CYS A 113 -8.31 2.98 -7.25
N THR A 114 -7.00 3.20 -7.07
CA THR A 114 -6.00 2.15 -7.22
C THR A 114 -6.16 1.06 -6.17
N ALA A 115 -6.39 1.43 -4.91
CA ALA A 115 -6.62 0.48 -3.83
C ALA A 115 -7.88 -0.36 -4.07
N THR A 116 -8.98 0.28 -4.49
CA THR A 116 -10.24 -0.42 -4.79
C THR A 116 -10.07 -1.42 -5.95
N ALA A 117 -9.39 -1.02 -7.02
CA ALA A 117 -9.08 -1.90 -8.13
C ALA A 117 -8.19 -3.08 -7.70
N ALA A 118 -7.18 -2.81 -6.87
CA ALA A 118 -6.28 -3.82 -6.36
C ALA A 118 -6.97 -4.79 -5.40
N PHE A 119 -7.86 -4.32 -4.51
CA PHE A 119 -8.64 -5.18 -3.61
C PHE A 119 -9.47 -6.21 -4.38
N HIS A 120 -10.08 -5.78 -5.46
CA HIS A 120 -10.88 -6.68 -6.29
C HIS A 120 -10.02 -7.74 -7.00
N ALA A 121 -8.77 -7.40 -7.37
CA ALA A 121 -7.87 -8.30 -8.10
C ALA A 121 -7.20 -9.34 -7.21
N VAL A 122 -6.75 -8.92 -6.04
CA VAL A 122 -5.70 -9.63 -5.28
C VAL A 122 -6.12 -9.94 -3.85
N GLY A 123 -7.24 -9.36 -3.42
CA GLY A 123 -7.74 -9.45 -2.05
C GLY A 123 -7.12 -8.40 -1.12
N ALA A 124 -7.85 -8.16 -0.02
CA ALA A 124 -7.51 -7.07 0.91
C ALA A 124 -6.19 -7.30 1.65
N MET A 125 -5.90 -8.54 2.06
CA MET A 125 -4.71 -8.86 2.84
C MET A 125 -3.42 -8.58 2.08
N LEU A 126 -3.34 -9.01 0.81
CA LEU A 126 -2.13 -8.81 0.02
C LEU A 126 -1.93 -7.34 -0.35
N VAL A 127 -3.01 -6.60 -0.65
CA VAL A 127 -2.90 -5.16 -0.96
C VAL A 127 -2.36 -4.38 0.24
N ILE A 128 -2.87 -4.64 1.44
CA ILE A 128 -2.38 -3.99 2.66
C ILE A 128 -0.91 -4.34 2.89
N ALA A 129 -0.53 -5.61 2.71
CA ALA A 129 0.85 -6.06 2.84
C ALA A 129 1.78 -5.35 1.85
N LEU A 130 1.38 -5.26 0.57
CA LEU A 130 2.14 -4.57 -0.47
C LEU A 130 2.24 -3.05 -0.26
N MET A 131 1.26 -2.43 0.37
CA MET A 131 1.36 -1.00 0.73
C MET A 131 2.34 -0.75 1.87
N VAL A 132 2.37 -1.61 2.88
CA VAL A 132 3.11 -1.37 4.12
C VAL A 132 4.54 -1.91 4.05
N PHE A 133 4.72 -3.20 3.79
CA PHE A 133 6.04 -3.85 3.94
C PHE A 133 7.10 -3.34 2.96
N PRO A 134 6.87 -3.23 1.64
CA PRO A 134 7.89 -2.74 0.73
C PRO A 134 8.29 -1.30 1.02
N THR A 135 7.31 -0.47 1.37
CA THR A 135 7.55 0.95 1.70
C THR A 135 8.39 1.08 2.97
N MET A 136 8.07 0.32 4.02
CA MET A 136 8.84 0.31 5.25
C MET A 136 10.25 -0.25 5.03
N THR A 137 10.40 -1.29 4.22
CA THR A 137 11.70 -1.87 3.85
C THR A 137 12.56 -0.86 3.08
N ALA A 138 12.00 -0.21 2.08
CA ALA A 138 12.70 0.82 1.30
C ALA A 138 13.16 2.00 2.17
N ARG A 139 12.36 2.38 3.17
CA ARG A 139 12.69 3.48 4.10
C ARG A 139 13.88 3.18 5.01
N LEU A 140 14.22 1.91 5.23
CA LEU A 140 15.44 1.54 5.96
C LEU A 140 16.72 1.90 5.20
N PHE A 141 16.67 1.87 3.86
CA PHE A 141 17.82 2.08 3.01
C PHE A 141 17.93 3.50 2.45
N THR A 142 16.81 4.17 2.23
CA THR A 142 16.81 5.51 1.60
C THR A 142 15.78 6.44 2.20
N ARG A 143 16.11 7.75 2.19
CA ARG A 143 15.21 8.83 2.66
C ARG A 143 14.76 9.76 1.52
N ARG A 144 15.36 9.62 0.34
CA ARG A 144 14.98 10.44 -0.83
C ARG A 144 13.71 9.87 -1.45
N VAL A 145 12.68 10.69 -1.59
CA VAL A 145 11.34 10.26 -2.06
C VAL A 145 11.39 9.50 -3.38
N PRO A 146 12.04 10.00 -4.47
CA PRO A 146 12.03 9.26 -5.73
C PRO A 146 12.75 7.91 -5.65
N THR A 147 13.88 7.86 -4.95
CA THR A 147 14.63 6.61 -4.75
C THR A 147 13.87 5.63 -3.86
N LEU A 148 13.16 6.14 -2.85
CA LEU A 148 12.30 5.33 -1.97
C LEU A 148 11.18 4.67 -2.77
N MET A 149 10.53 5.41 -3.67
CA MET A 149 9.46 4.86 -4.51
C MET A 149 9.98 3.75 -5.43
N LEU A 150 11.10 3.99 -6.14
CA LEU A 150 11.70 2.98 -7.00
C LEU A 150 12.13 1.74 -6.22
N ALA A 151 12.75 1.93 -5.05
CA ALA A 151 13.15 0.82 -4.18
C ALA A 151 11.93 0.04 -3.67
N ALA A 152 10.86 0.72 -3.25
CA ALA A 152 9.62 0.07 -2.80
C ALA A 152 8.97 -0.74 -3.92
N CYS A 153 8.90 -0.20 -5.15
CA CYS A 153 8.41 -0.93 -6.32
C CYS A 153 9.26 -2.16 -6.63
N GLY A 154 10.58 -2.03 -6.59
CA GLY A 154 11.50 -3.14 -6.80
C GLY A 154 11.35 -4.25 -5.74
N ILE A 155 11.25 -3.88 -4.47
CA ILE A 155 11.02 -4.82 -3.36
C ILE A 155 9.65 -5.50 -3.51
N ALA A 156 8.61 -4.75 -3.86
CA ALA A 156 7.28 -5.30 -4.09
C ALA A 156 7.26 -6.31 -5.23
N ALA A 157 7.92 -6.00 -6.35
CA ALA A 157 8.04 -6.91 -7.48
C ALA A 157 8.81 -8.19 -7.11
N LEU A 158 9.94 -8.05 -6.43
CA LEU A 158 10.73 -9.20 -5.97
C LEU A 158 9.95 -10.07 -5.00
N SER A 159 9.24 -9.48 -4.05
CA SER A 159 8.42 -10.23 -3.09
C SER A 159 7.23 -10.91 -3.74
N ALA A 160 6.64 -10.32 -4.78
CA ALA A 160 5.55 -10.93 -5.52
C ALA A 160 6.04 -12.16 -6.29
N VAL A 161 7.17 -12.07 -6.99
CA VAL A 161 7.77 -13.22 -7.70
C VAL A 161 8.16 -14.32 -6.72
N ALA A 162 8.89 -13.98 -5.63
CA ALA A 162 9.31 -14.95 -4.63
C ALA A 162 8.11 -15.59 -3.92
N GLY A 163 7.06 -14.82 -3.60
CA GLY A 163 5.84 -15.31 -2.99
C GLY A 163 5.04 -16.23 -3.91
N PHE A 164 5.02 -15.94 -5.21
CA PHE A 164 4.41 -16.82 -6.21
C PHE A 164 5.10 -18.20 -6.26
N TRP A 165 6.45 -18.20 -6.33
CA TRP A 165 7.22 -19.43 -6.28
C TRP A 165 7.00 -20.22 -4.99
N LEU A 166 6.95 -19.52 -3.85
CA LEU A 166 6.68 -20.14 -2.56
C LEU A 166 5.28 -20.78 -2.52
N ALA A 167 4.27 -20.09 -3.06
CA ALA A 167 2.91 -20.62 -3.18
C ALA A 167 2.85 -21.88 -4.03
N TYR A 168 3.56 -21.88 -5.15
CA TYR A 168 3.66 -23.02 -6.04
C TYR A 168 4.28 -24.26 -5.37
N TRP A 169 5.35 -24.04 -4.56
CA TRP A 169 6.02 -25.14 -3.86
C TRP A 169 5.24 -25.69 -2.66
N LEU A 170 4.46 -24.84 -1.99
CA LEU A 170 3.69 -25.22 -0.80
C LEU A 170 2.24 -25.63 -1.12
N ASP A 171 1.83 -25.52 -2.38
CA ASP A 171 0.43 -25.73 -2.80
C ASP A 171 -0.57 -24.88 -1.96
N ALA A 172 -0.19 -23.64 -1.68
CA ALA A 172 -0.90 -22.72 -0.79
C ALA A 172 -1.52 -21.56 -1.57
N ALA A 173 -2.48 -20.86 -0.95
CA ALA A 173 -3.10 -19.68 -1.53
C ALA A 173 -2.04 -18.61 -1.86
N THR A 174 -2.00 -18.18 -3.13
CA THR A 174 -0.95 -17.32 -3.69
C THR A 174 -0.86 -15.98 -2.96
N SER A 175 -1.97 -15.36 -2.64
CA SER A 175 -2.03 -14.07 -1.92
C SER A 175 -1.51 -14.18 -0.49
N ALA A 176 -1.81 -15.28 0.21
CA ALA A 176 -1.29 -15.53 1.56
C ALA A 176 0.22 -15.75 1.53
N ALA A 177 0.74 -16.56 0.60
CA ALA A 177 2.17 -16.82 0.46
C ALA A 177 2.94 -15.54 0.10
N MET A 178 2.43 -14.71 -0.81
CA MET A 178 3.01 -13.40 -1.13
C MET A 178 3.02 -12.46 0.08
N THR A 179 1.96 -12.46 0.89
CA THR A 179 1.89 -11.65 2.11
C THR A 179 2.96 -12.06 3.12
N VAL A 180 3.11 -13.37 3.37
CA VAL A 180 4.14 -13.92 4.26
C VAL A 180 5.54 -13.61 3.73
N THR A 181 5.77 -13.74 2.43
CA THR A 181 7.05 -13.42 1.80
C THR A 181 7.41 -11.94 1.97
N ASN A 182 6.44 -11.02 1.79
CA ASN A 182 6.64 -9.60 2.06
C ASN A 182 7.04 -9.33 3.51
N ALA A 183 6.35 -9.97 4.46
CA ALA A 183 6.65 -9.82 5.88
C ALA A 183 8.04 -10.36 6.22
N THR A 184 8.40 -11.54 5.72
CA THR A 184 9.72 -12.14 5.97
C THR A 184 10.86 -11.30 5.39
N LEU A 185 10.71 -10.76 4.19
CA LEU A 185 11.67 -9.83 3.59
C LEU A 185 11.86 -8.57 4.43
N PHE A 186 10.77 -8.00 4.95
CA PHE A 186 10.84 -6.85 5.84
C PHE A 186 11.60 -7.17 7.13
N PHE A 187 11.27 -8.27 7.80
CA PHE A 187 11.95 -8.65 9.05
C PHE A 187 13.42 -9.00 8.80
N ALA A 188 13.77 -9.66 7.72
CA ALA A 188 15.14 -9.93 7.33
C ALA A 188 15.93 -8.63 7.09
N ALA A 189 15.34 -7.69 6.34
CA ALA A 189 15.95 -6.38 6.10
C ALA A 189 16.13 -5.58 7.41
N LEU A 190 15.16 -5.63 8.31
CA LEU A 190 15.23 -4.97 9.62
C LEU A 190 16.31 -5.57 10.50
N ALA A 191 16.43 -6.91 10.54
CA ALA A 191 17.49 -7.61 11.28
C ALA A 191 18.86 -7.25 10.72
N ALA A 192 19.06 -7.29 9.41
CA ALA A 192 20.30 -6.91 8.75
C ALA A 192 20.66 -5.43 9.03
N TYR A 193 19.71 -4.53 9.01
CA TYR A 193 19.92 -3.12 9.34
C TYR A 193 20.36 -2.95 10.80
N ARG A 194 19.71 -3.64 11.74
CA ARG A 194 20.09 -3.58 13.17
C ARG A 194 21.47 -4.16 13.45
N LEU A 195 21.83 -5.27 12.81
CA LEU A 195 23.14 -5.89 12.95
C LEU A 195 24.24 -4.96 12.41
N ARG A 196 24.05 -4.38 11.22
CA ARG A 196 25.00 -3.40 10.68
C ARG A 196 25.17 -2.20 11.60
N ARG A 197 24.11 -1.67 12.16
CA ARG A 197 24.17 -0.52 13.06
C ARG A 197 24.92 -0.84 14.36
N ARG A 198 24.80 -2.06 14.88
CA ARG A 198 25.56 -2.51 16.05
C ARG A 198 27.06 -2.66 15.76
N ALA A 199 27.41 -3.15 14.58
CA ALA A 199 28.81 -3.29 14.16
C ALA A 199 29.54 -1.94 13.93
N TYR A 200 28.80 -0.85 13.71
CA TYR A 200 29.36 0.50 13.57
C TYR A 200 29.47 1.28 14.89
N LEU A 201 28.82 0.83 15.95
CA LEU A 201 28.78 1.51 17.26
C LEU A 201 29.60 0.79 18.34
N GLY A 202 30.15 -0.37 18.06
CA GLY A 202 31.15 -1.10 18.89
C GLY A 202 32.50 -1.10 18.22
#